data_62da0e32b8286a4b09e54243b4171dd6
#
_entry.id   62da0e32b8286a4b09e54243b4171dd6
#
_cell.length_a   1.000
_cell.length_b   1.000
_cell.length_c   1.000
_cell.angle_alpha   90.00
_cell.angle_beta   90.00
_cell.angle_gamma   90.00
#
_symmetry.space_group_name_H-M   'P 1'
#
loop_
_entity.id
_entity.type
_entity.pdbx_description
1 polymer ?
#
loop_
_entity_poly.entity_id
_entity_poly.type
_entity_poly.pdbx_seq_one_letter_code
_entity_poly.pdbx_strand_id
1 'polypeptide(L)'
;MNPMKNRMGVTCAKMLALAILVLAARAAAGEHPLSGEFLHLRSQVTPGMAGIRLGATGDALPEGGVSADPRVTGAVLEVLGDGVLGADAPAVPLPGETWRALGDPPGSRGFRYFDSSGRFGVRRVSLRFGTRVSLSIRGGGPGWPYQTSGMPGDVTVLLHLGDEVFCASFETFIRGRGGAMCALHNPPPATCRYGN
;
A
#
# COMPACT_ATOMS: atom_id res chain seq x y z
N MET A 1 -50.67 27.47 41.45
CA MET A 1 -50.60 26.77 40.12
C MET A 1 -49.51 27.41 39.31
N ASN A 2 -48.42 26.75 39.21
CA ASN A 2 -47.23 27.24 38.46
C ASN A 2 -46.88 26.22 37.37
N PRO A 3 -46.84 26.56 36.08
CA PRO A 3 -46.47 25.61 35.04
C PRO A 3 -44.95 25.58 34.88
N MET A 4 -44.33 24.46 35.28
CA MET A 4 -42.97 24.13 34.90
C MET A 4 -42.93 23.85 33.40
N LYS A 5 -42.36 24.78 32.62
CA LYS A 5 -42.09 24.62 31.19
C LYS A 5 -40.82 23.82 30.96
N ASN A 6 -41.01 22.70 30.30
CA ASN A 6 -40.03 21.84 29.62
C ASN A 6 -38.88 22.62 28.91
N ARG A 7 -37.63 22.54 29.44
CA ARG A 7 -36.41 23.03 28.82
C ARG A 7 -35.40 21.91 28.50
N MET A 8 -35.85 20.65 28.37
CA MET A 8 -34.94 19.51 28.23
C MET A 8 -34.83 18.95 26.81
N GLY A 9 -35.43 19.62 25.80
CA GLY A 9 -35.48 19.05 24.43
C GLY A 9 -34.43 19.56 23.42
N VAL A 10 -33.67 20.62 23.74
CA VAL A 10 -32.88 21.31 22.71
C VAL A 10 -31.38 20.91 22.71
N THR A 11 -30.87 20.37 23.79
CA THR A 11 -29.43 20.08 23.97
C THR A 11 -29.02 18.75 23.33
N CYS A 12 -29.91 17.77 23.25
CA CYS A 12 -29.56 16.45 22.67
C CYS A 12 -29.45 16.47 21.15
N ALA A 13 -30.25 17.28 20.45
CA ALA A 13 -30.25 17.36 18.99
C ALA A 13 -28.99 18.04 18.44
N LYS A 14 -28.41 19.00 19.16
CA LYS A 14 -27.19 19.70 18.76
C LYS A 14 -25.91 18.85 18.94
N MET A 15 -25.89 17.98 19.94
CA MET A 15 -24.77 17.07 20.16
C MET A 15 -24.74 15.92 19.14
N LEU A 16 -25.91 15.45 18.68
CA LEU A 16 -25.98 14.39 17.66
C LEU A 16 -25.51 14.88 16.30
N ALA A 17 -25.83 16.14 15.94
CA ALA A 17 -25.37 16.74 14.68
C ALA A 17 -23.85 16.96 14.64
N LEU A 18 -23.22 17.30 15.79
CA LEU A 18 -21.78 17.47 15.87
C LEU A 18 -21.02 16.13 15.77
N ALA A 19 -21.58 15.06 16.35
CA ALA A 19 -20.99 13.71 16.27
C ALA A 19 -21.03 13.15 14.83
N ILE A 20 -22.10 13.44 14.08
CA ILE A 20 -22.21 13.01 12.67
C ILE A 20 -21.24 13.78 11.78
N LEU A 21 -20.97 15.06 12.06
CA LEU A 21 -20.01 15.86 11.28
C LEU A 21 -18.56 15.40 11.50
N VAL A 22 -18.21 14.92 12.69
CA VAL A 22 -16.86 14.40 12.99
C VAL A 22 -16.61 13.03 12.35
N LEU A 23 -17.67 12.21 12.16
CA LEU A 23 -17.52 10.94 11.42
C LEU A 23 -17.43 11.14 9.90
N ALA A 24 -17.99 12.21 9.35
CA ALA A 24 -17.92 12.50 7.91
C ALA A 24 -16.58 13.10 7.45
N ALA A 25 -15.74 13.54 8.38
CA ALA A 25 -14.43 14.15 8.08
C ALA A 25 -13.25 13.16 8.14
N ARG A 26 -13.49 11.85 8.14
CA ARG A 26 -12.46 10.91 7.69
C ARG A 26 -12.38 11.05 6.18
N ALA A 27 -11.46 11.90 5.73
CA ALA A 27 -11.06 11.97 4.34
C ALA A 27 -10.92 10.52 3.84
N ALA A 28 -11.61 10.20 2.76
CA ALA A 28 -11.41 8.92 2.11
C ALA A 28 -9.91 8.81 1.86
N ALA A 29 -9.30 7.73 2.34
CA ALA A 29 -7.91 7.43 2.03
C ALA A 29 -7.75 7.56 0.51
N GLY A 30 -6.73 8.26 0.04
CA GLY A 30 -6.46 8.38 -1.37
C GLY A 30 -6.10 7.01 -1.93
N GLU A 31 -7.01 6.40 -2.67
CA GLU A 31 -6.73 5.13 -3.35
C GLU A 31 -6.15 5.42 -4.73
N HIS A 32 -5.01 4.80 -5.04
CA HIS A 32 -4.31 4.92 -6.33
C HIS A 32 -4.11 3.55 -6.96
N PRO A 33 -5.15 3.01 -7.65
CA PRO A 33 -5.04 1.75 -8.37
C PRO A 33 -4.03 1.85 -9.51
N LEU A 34 -3.12 0.88 -9.60
CA LEU A 34 -2.06 0.82 -10.61
C LEU A 34 -2.23 -0.43 -11.47
N SER A 35 -1.97 -0.29 -12.77
CA SER A 35 -1.80 -1.44 -13.67
C SER A 35 -0.51 -2.18 -13.32
N GLY A 36 -0.60 -3.47 -13.07
CA GLY A 36 0.54 -4.32 -12.82
C GLY A 36 1.33 -4.57 -14.11
N GLU A 37 2.60 -4.18 -14.16
CA GLU A 37 3.48 -4.49 -15.28
C GLU A 37 4.10 -5.88 -15.13
N PHE A 38 4.59 -6.16 -13.93
CA PHE A 38 5.10 -7.48 -13.56
C PHE A 38 5.10 -7.67 -12.05
N LEU A 39 4.91 -8.91 -11.62
CA LEU A 39 5.14 -9.38 -10.26
C LEU A 39 5.94 -10.67 -10.29
N HIS A 40 7.06 -10.70 -9.60
CA HIS A 40 7.85 -11.89 -9.36
C HIS A 40 7.87 -12.16 -7.86
N LEU A 41 7.30 -13.28 -7.44
CA LEU A 41 7.37 -13.79 -6.07
C LEU A 41 8.28 -15.01 -6.06
N ARG A 42 9.23 -15.05 -5.15
CA ARG A 42 10.08 -16.22 -4.91
C ARG A 42 9.74 -16.81 -3.56
N SER A 43 9.38 -18.10 -3.54
CA SER A 43 9.28 -18.88 -2.31
C SER A 43 10.66 -19.28 -1.77
N GLN A 44 10.74 -19.58 -0.50
CA GLN A 44 11.95 -20.12 0.12
C GLN A 44 12.11 -21.61 -0.25
N VAL A 45 12.69 -21.90 -1.39
CA VAL A 45 13.28 -23.24 -1.62
C VAL A 45 14.66 -23.32 -0.94
N THR A 46 15.33 -22.17 -0.79
CA THR A 46 16.62 -22.02 -0.10
C THR A 46 16.51 -20.85 0.87
N PRO A 47 16.94 -21.01 2.14
CA PRO A 47 16.91 -19.92 3.12
C PRO A 47 17.52 -18.63 2.56
N GLY A 48 16.81 -17.51 2.69
CA GLY A 48 17.27 -16.19 2.24
C GLY A 48 17.02 -15.87 0.76
N MET A 49 16.38 -16.76 -0.02
CA MET A 49 16.05 -16.49 -1.44
C MET A 49 14.59 -16.06 -1.67
N ALA A 50 13.73 -16.07 -0.64
CA ALA A 50 12.39 -15.51 -0.76
C ALA A 50 12.45 -14.02 -1.08
N GLY A 51 11.50 -13.52 -1.83
CA GLY A 51 11.45 -12.09 -2.14
C GLY A 51 10.44 -11.69 -3.20
N ILE A 52 10.37 -10.38 -3.40
CA ILE A 52 9.47 -9.72 -4.35
C ILE A 52 10.25 -8.84 -5.33
N ARG A 53 9.79 -8.82 -6.57
CA ARG A 53 10.07 -7.75 -7.55
C ARG A 53 8.77 -7.38 -8.21
N LEU A 54 8.41 -6.11 -8.12
CA LEU A 54 7.18 -5.56 -8.66
C LEU A 54 7.48 -4.31 -9.48
N GLY A 55 6.76 -4.16 -10.58
CA GLY A 55 6.58 -2.92 -11.32
C GLY A 55 5.12 -2.71 -11.60
N ALA A 56 4.63 -1.50 -11.39
CA ALA A 56 3.27 -1.07 -11.68
C ALA A 56 3.25 0.40 -12.10
N THR A 57 2.27 0.76 -12.93
CA THR A 57 2.06 2.14 -13.39
C THR A 57 0.59 2.52 -13.34
N GLY A 58 0.32 3.80 -13.17
CA GLY A 58 -1.04 4.34 -13.12
C GLY A 58 -1.11 5.74 -13.71
N ASP A 59 -2.29 6.32 -13.68
CA ASP A 59 -2.53 7.68 -14.13
C ASP A 59 -1.76 8.69 -13.29
N ALA A 60 -1.59 9.89 -13.83
CA ALA A 60 -1.00 10.99 -13.09
C ALA A 60 -1.83 11.30 -11.84
N LEU A 61 -1.14 11.65 -10.75
CA LEU A 61 -1.84 12.15 -9.57
C LEU A 61 -2.50 13.49 -9.86
N PRO A 62 -3.61 13.80 -9.15
CA PRO A 62 -4.18 15.16 -9.16
C PRO A 62 -3.14 16.21 -8.79
N GLU A 63 -3.41 17.46 -9.13
CA GLU A 63 -2.60 18.60 -8.66
C GLU A 63 -2.53 18.60 -7.13
N GLY A 64 -1.30 18.67 -6.59
CA GLY A 64 -1.04 18.54 -5.15
C GLY A 64 -0.33 17.26 -4.76
N GLY A 65 -0.31 16.25 -5.64
CA GLY A 65 0.40 14.98 -5.39
C GLY A 65 -0.20 14.20 -4.22
N VAL A 66 0.66 13.53 -3.44
CA VAL A 66 0.26 12.82 -2.22
C VAL A 66 0.31 13.75 -1.00
N SER A 67 -0.65 13.58 -0.09
CA SER A 67 -0.75 14.38 1.15
C SER A 67 0.29 13.96 2.20
N ALA A 68 0.78 12.71 2.13
CA ALA A 68 1.70 12.15 3.10
C ALA A 68 3.14 12.18 2.63
N ASP A 69 4.04 12.62 3.51
CA ASP A 69 5.48 12.53 3.31
C ASP A 69 6.05 11.30 4.05
N PRO A 70 6.46 10.25 3.33
CA PRO A 70 6.96 9.03 3.97
C PRO A 70 8.27 9.23 4.74
N ARG A 71 8.97 10.35 4.58
CA ARG A 71 10.14 10.68 5.41
C ARG A 71 9.76 11.00 6.85
N VAL A 72 8.50 11.42 7.05
CA VAL A 72 7.94 11.76 8.38
C VAL A 72 7.14 10.60 8.94
N THR A 73 6.23 10.03 8.14
CA THR A 73 5.29 9.00 8.59
C THR A 73 5.82 7.57 8.43
N GLY A 74 6.86 7.37 7.62
CA GLY A 74 7.19 6.06 7.10
C GLY A 74 6.17 5.59 6.06
N ALA A 75 6.25 4.32 5.71
CA ALA A 75 5.28 3.64 4.88
C ALA A 75 5.14 2.19 5.31
N VAL A 76 4.14 1.51 4.78
CA VAL A 76 3.87 0.10 5.07
C VAL A 76 3.62 -0.64 3.76
N LEU A 77 4.24 -1.81 3.59
CA LEU A 77 4.02 -2.70 2.47
C LEU A 77 3.26 -3.94 2.91
N GLU A 78 2.17 -4.26 2.22
CA GLU A 78 1.42 -5.49 2.39
C GLU A 78 1.37 -6.28 1.09
N VAL A 79 1.39 -7.61 1.20
CA VAL A 79 1.18 -8.53 0.09
C VAL A 79 0.09 -9.51 0.52
N LEU A 80 -1.06 -9.39 -0.10
CA LEU A 80 -2.27 -10.14 0.21
C LEU A 80 -2.56 -11.08 -0.95
N GLY A 81 -3.09 -12.28 -0.67
CA GLY A 81 -3.47 -13.17 -1.75
C GLY A 81 -3.66 -14.62 -1.33
N ASP A 82 -4.49 -15.33 -2.07
CA ASP A 82 -4.69 -16.76 -1.89
C ASP A 82 -3.41 -17.53 -2.23
N GLY A 83 -2.99 -18.40 -1.33
CA GLY A 83 -1.73 -19.15 -1.50
C GLY A 83 -0.45 -18.34 -1.23
N VAL A 84 -0.56 -17.08 -0.80
CA VAL A 84 0.54 -16.35 -0.17
C VAL A 84 0.52 -16.69 1.31
N LEU A 85 1.45 -17.53 1.75
CA LEU A 85 1.63 -17.84 3.17
C LEU A 85 2.18 -16.60 3.87
N GLY A 86 1.52 -16.22 4.96
CA GLY A 86 1.84 -14.98 5.66
C GLY A 86 0.87 -13.85 5.29
N ALA A 87 -0.31 -14.16 4.70
CA ALA A 87 -1.40 -13.19 4.61
C ALA A 87 -1.80 -12.66 6.00
N ASP A 88 -1.58 -13.46 7.05
CA ASP A 88 -1.61 -13.03 8.46
C ASP A 88 -0.25 -12.49 8.94
N ALA A 89 0.75 -12.42 8.07
CA ALA A 89 2.04 -11.84 8.44
C ALA A 89 1.89 -10.33 8.66
N PRO A 90 2.61 -9.79 9.65
CA PRO A 90 2.57 -8.36 9.87
C PRO A 90 3.06 -7.62 8.62
N ALA A 91 2.34 -6.58 8.27
CA ALA A 91 2.74 -5.65 7.22
C ALA A 91 4.21 -5.23 7.39
N VAL A 92 4.94 -5.09 6.29
CA VAL A 92 6.37 -4.74 6.31
C VAL A 92 6.55 -3.26 6.54
N PRO A 93 7.09 -2.81 7.69
CA PRO A 93 7.33 -1.41 7.94
C PRO A 93 8.50 -0.89 7.09
N LEU A 94 8.36 0.30 6.56
CA LEU A 94 9.37 1.02 5.80
C LEU A 94 9.65 2.36 6.51
N PRO A 95 10.62 2.38 7.46
CA PRO A 95 10.88 3.53 8.33
C PRO A 95 11.20 4.82 7.58
N GLY A 96 10.76 5.96 8.13
CA GLY A 96 10.84 7.27 7.49
C GLY A 96 12.26 7.73 7.20
N GLU A 97 13.20 7.45 8.08
CA GLU A 97 14.60 7.84 7.96
C GLU A 97 15.34 7.25 6.73
N THR A 98 14.78 6.18 6.14
CA THR A 98 15.34 5.54 4.94
C THR A 98 14.73 6.04 3.64
N TRP A 99 13.75 6.94 3.73
CA TRP A 99 13.13 7.56 2.57
C TRP A 99 13.85 8.84 2.14
N ARG A 100 13.85 9.09 0.84
CA ARG A 100 14.32 10.34 0.22
C ARG A 100 13.27 10.87 -0.73
N ALA A 101 13.02 12.17 -0.67
CA ALA A 101 12.18 12.86 -1.62
C ALA A 101 12.91 13.06 -2.96
N LEU A 102 12.15 13.05 -4.04
CA LEU A 102 12.62 13.30 -5.40
C LEU A 102 12.00 14.59 -5.92
N GLY A 103 12.78 15.34 -6.71
CA GLY A 103 12.33 16.57 -7.34
C GLY A 103 12.64 17.83 -6.54
N ASP A 104 12.27 18.97 -7.13
CA ASP A 104 12.32 20.30 -6.55
C ASP A 104 10.98 20.99 -6.87
N PRO A 105 10.17 21.33 -5.86
CA PRO A 105 10.40 21.11 -4.43
C PRO A 105 10.45 19.61 -4.05
N PRO A 106 11.06 19.28 -2.89
CA PRO A 106 11.20 17.89 -2.43
C PRO A 106 9.87 17.16 -2.37
N GLY A 107 9.79 15.98 -3.00
CA GLY A 107 8.58 15.17 -3.10
C GLY A 107 7.75 15.40 -4.37
N SER A 108 7.99 16.51 -5.11
CA SER A 108 7.25 16.84 -6.34
C SER A 108 7.35 15.77 -7.43
N ARG A 109 8.40 14.96 -7.41
CA ARG A 109 8.64 13.86 -8.37
C ARG A 109 8.58 12.49 -7.71
N GLY A 110 8.11 12.40 -6.47
CA GLY A 110 7.94 11.17 -5.72
C GLY A 110 8.97 10.93 -4.63
N PHE A 111 9.13 9.65 -4.27
CA PHE A 111 9.93 9.22 -3.13
C PHE A 111 10.71 7.94 -3.45
N ARG A 112 11.83 7.75 -2.76
CA ARG A 112 12.63 6.54 -2.84
C ARG A 112 13.00 6.05 -1.45
N TYR A 113 12.68 4.79 -1.18
CA TYR A 113 13.16 4.04 -0.02
C TYR A 113 14.40 3.25 -0.42
N PHE A 114 15.40 3.20 0.45
CA PHE A 114 16.59 2.36 0.26
C PHE A 114 17.13 1.89 1.61
N ASP A 115 17.07 0.59 1.83
CA ASP A 115 17.68 -0.11 2.97
C ASP A 115 18.67 -1.17 2.46
N SER A 116 19.97 -0.90 2.57
CA SER A 116 21.02 -1.83 2.14
C SER A 116 21.06 -3.10 3.00
N SER A 117 20.64 -3.00 4.26
CA SER A 117 20.59 -4.14 5.19
C SER A 117 19.48 -5.14 4.84
N GLY A 118 18.39 -4.65 4.26
CA GLY A 118 17.18 -5.43 4.00
C GLY A 118 16.57 -5.99 5.30
N ARG A 119 16.76 -5.31 6.41
CA ARG A 119 16.34 -5.75 7.76
C ARG A 119 14.86 -6.14 7.81
N PHE A 120 14.02 -5.38 7.11
CA PHE A 120 12.58 -5.64 7.03
C PHE A 120 12.16 -6.42 5.78
N GLY A 121 13.13 -7.00 5.05
CA GLY A 121 12.84 -7.76 3.83
C GLY A 121 12.61 -6.92 2.58
N VAL A 122 12.53 -5.59 2.68
CA VAL A 122 12.45 -4.69 1.54
C VAL A 122 13.72 -3.87 1.44
N ARG A 123 14.36 -3.89 0.27
CA ARG A 123 15.62 -3.16 0.02
C ARG A 123 15.42 -1.87 -0.74
N ARG A 124 14.41 -1.80 -1.59
CA ARG A 124 14.14 -0.61 -2.39
C ARG A 124 12.66 -0.50 -2.71
N VAL A 125 12.12 0.70 -2.53
CA VAL A 125 10.87 1.15 -3.16
C VAL A 125 11.18 2.42 -3.94
N SER A 126 10.61 2.55 -5.13
CA SER A 126 10.65 3.78 -5.91
C SER A 126 9.23 4.09 -6.35
N LEU A 127 8.68 5.16 -5.80
CA LEU A 127 7.40 5.73 -6.17
C LEU A 127 7.69 7.06 -6.88
N ARG A 128 7.33 7.17 -8.14
CA ARG A 128 7.60 8.36 -8.96
C ARG A 128 6.32 8.95 -9.49
N PHE A 129 6.27 10.27 -9.50
CA PHE A 129 5.18 11.08 -10.02
C PHE A 129 5.63 11.84 -11.26
N GLY A 130 4.68 12.10 -12.15
CA GLY A 130 4.89 12.80 -13.42
C GLY A 130 3.63 12.66 -14.27
N THR A 131 3.79 12.51 -15.58
CA THR A 131 2.68 12.20 -16.51
C THR A 131 2.01 10.86 -16.20
N ARG A 132 2.66 10.04 -15.40
CA ARG A 132 2.20 8.75 -14.88
C ARG A 132 2.77 8.56 -13.48
N VAL A 133 2.05 7.83 -12.64
CA VAL A 133 2.62 7.23 -11.43
C VAL A 133 3.37 5.96 -11.81
N SER A 134 4.53 5.74 -11.23
CA SER A 134 5.22 4.46 -11.33
C SER A 134 5.68 3.96 -9.97
N LEU A 135 5.38 2.70 -9.67
CA LEU A 135 5.78 2.01 -8.45
C LEU A 135 6.70 0.85 -8.80
N SER A 136 7.84 0.78 -8.15
CA SER A 136 8.76 -0.36 -8.26
C SER A 136 9.22 -0.77 -6.88
N ILE A 137 9.11 -2.07 -6.57
CA ILE A 137 9.50 -2.67 -5.30
C ILE A 137 10.51 -3.78 -5.54
N ARG A 138 11.54 -3.84 -4.68
CA ARG A 138 12.49 -4.95 -4.59
C ARG A 138 12.69 -5.31 -3.14
N GLY A 139 12.38 -6.55 -2.79
CA GLY A 139 12.55 -7.10 -1.47
C GLY A 139 13.05 -8.53 -1.51
N GLY A 140 13.40 -9.06 -0.36
CA GLY A 140 13.82 -10.42 -0.16
C GLY A 140 14.93 -10.56 0.87
N GLY A 141 15.26 -11.80 1.19
CA GLY A 141 16.23 -12.15 2.21
C GLY A 141 15.59 -12.59 3.53
N PRO A 142 16.37 -12.69 4.60
CA PRO A 142 15.89 -13.26 5.88
C PRO A 142 14.73 -12.50 6.52
N GLY A 143 14.64 -11.19 6.27
CA GLY A 143 13.57 -10.35 6.80
C GLY A 143 12.29 -10.34 5.97
N TRP A 144 12.23 -11.04 4.83
CA TRP A 144 11.04 -11.09 3.99
C TRP A 144 10.00 -12.05 4.58
N PRO A 145 8.81 -11.56 5.00
CA PRO A 145 7.86 -12.40 5.76
C PRO A 145 6.96 -13.28 4.89
N TYR A 146 6.81 -12.92 3.60
CA TYR A 146 5.84 -13.59 2.73
C TYR A 146 6.46 -14.77 1.99
N GLN A 147 5.70 -15.85 1.89
CA GLN A 147 6.07 -17.06 1.16
C GLN A 147 4.92 -17.46 0.25
N THR A 148 5.19 -18.22 -0.80
CA THR A 148 4.16 -18.81 -1.65
C THR A 148 4.12 -20.31 -1.45
N SER A 149 2.92 -20.87 -1.18
CA SER A 149 2.67 -22.30 -1.14
C SER A 149 2.00 -22.74 -2.44
N GLY A 150 2.81 -23.16 -3.40
CA GLY A 150 2.27 -23.55 -4.71
C GLY A 150 2.07 -22.39 -5.66
N MET A 151 1.05 -22.47 -6.51
CA MET A 151 0.63 -21.40 -7.40
C MET A 151 -0.31 -20.47 -6.63
N PRO A 152 0.01 -19.20 -6.47
CA PRO A 152 -0.93 -18.28 -5.84
C PRO A 152 -2.16 -18.08 -6.74
N GLY A 153 -3.29 -17.79 -6.11
CA GLY A 153 -4.45 -17.19 -6.77
C GLY A 153 -4.20 -15.71 -7.06
N ASP A 154 -5.17 -14.87 -6.73
CA ASP A 154 -5.01 -13.43 -6.87
C ASP A 154 -4.04 -12.88 -5.81
N VAL A 155 -3.14 -12.01 -6.23
CA VAL A 155 -2.20 -11.34 -5.33
C VAL A 155 -2.34 -9.84 -5.48
N THR A 156 -2.62 -9.15 -4.38
CA THR A 156 -2.64 -7.70 -4.31
C THR A 156 -1.48 -7.20 -3.47
N VAL A 157 -0.77 -6.22 -4.00
CA VAL A 157 0.32 -5.54 -3.31
C VAL A 157 -0.13 -4.12 -2.98
N LEU A 158 -0.07 -3.75 -1.69
CA LEU A 158 -0.47 -2.46 -1.17
C LEU A 158 0.75 -1.73 -0.61
N LEU A 159 0.92 -0.47 -0.98
CA LEU A 159 1.89 0.44 -0.38
C LEU A 159 1.14 1.60 0.28
N HIS A 160 1.14 1.63 1.60
CA HIS A 160 0.49 2.67 2.39
C HIS A 160 1.49 3.79 2.71
N LEU A 161 1.12 5.04 2.42
CA LEU A 161 1.84 6.26 2.77
C LEU A 161 0.88 7.17 3.55
N GLY A 162 0.86 7.08 4.89
CA GLY A 162 -0.16 7.73 5.69
C GLY A 162 -1.56 7.26 5.28
N ASP A 163 -2.41 8.20 4.83
CA ASP A 163 -3.77 7.91 4.38
C ASP A 163 -3.86 7.58 2.86
N GLU A 164 -2.73 7.57 2.15
CA GLU A 164 -2.67 7.24 0.73
C GLU A 164 -2.32 5.76 0.54
N VAL A 165 -2.97 5.08 -0.40
CA VAL A 165 -2.73 3.67 -0.72
C VAL A 165 -2.51 3.49 -2.21
N PHE A 166 -1.32 3.00 -2.58
CA PHE A 166 -1.01 2.58 -3.94
C PHE A 166 -1.15 1.07 -4.03
N CYS A 167 -1.93 0.57 -4.99
CA CYS A 167 -2.18 -0.86 -5.09
C CYS A 167 -2.07 -1.40 -6.52
N ALA A 168 -1.59 -2.65 -6.65
CA ALA A 168 -1.61 -3.40 -7.90
C ALA A 168 -2.02 -4.84 -7.62
N SER A 169 -2.94 -5.37 -8.43
CA SER A 169 -3.41 -6.75 -8.33
C SER A 169 -2.93 -7.57 -9.52
N PHE A 170 -2.72 -8.87 -9.29
CA PHE A 170 -2.23 -9.84 -10.27
C PHE A 170 -3.02 -11.13 -10.13
N GLU A 171 -3.63 -11.60 -11.20
CA GLU A 171 -4.57 -12.73 -11.19
C GLU A 171 -3.99 -13.99 -11.81
N THR A 172 -3.11 -13.83 -12.80
CA THR A 172 -2.60 -14.97 -13.57
C THR A 172 -1.11 -15.17 -13.35
N PHE A 173 -0.74 -16.30 -12.78
CA PHE A 173 0.64 -16.64 -12.49
C PHE A 173 1.15 -17.79 -13.38
N ILE A 174 2.40 -17.69 -13.78
CA ILE A 174 3.16 -18.77 -14.40
C ILE A 174 4.36 -19.11 -13.53
N ARG A 175 4.74 -20.40 -13.53
CA ARG A 175 5.93 -20.85 -12.81
C ARG A 175 7.17 -20.54 -13.63
N GLY A 176 8.02 -19.67 -13.08
CA GLY A 176 9.34 -19.36 -13.63
C GLY A 176 10.44 -20.31 -13.14
N ARG A 177 11.68 -20.05 -13.58
CA ARG A 177 12.85 -20.80 -13.13
C ARG A 177 13.09 -20.63 -11.63
N GLY A 178 13.54 -21.68 -10.96
CA GLY A 178 13.89 -21.67 -9.54
C GLY A 178 12.71 -21.47 -8.59
N GLY A 179 11.49 -21.89 -9.01
CA GLY A 179 10.29 -21.80 -8.17
C GLY A 179 9.69 -20.39 -8.04
N ALA A 180 10.13 -19.44 -8.85
CA ALA A 180 9.52 -18.12 -8.89
C ALA A 180 8.11 -18.20 -9.51
N MET A 181 7.17 -17.44 -8.96
CA MET A 181 5.86 -17.18 -9.54
C MET A 181 5.88 -15.81 -10.21
N CYS A 182 5.47 -15.75 -11.46
CA CYS A 182 5.52 -14.55 -12.28
C CYS A 182 4.13 -14.23 -12.83
N ALA A 183 3.71 -12.98 -12.72
CA ALA A 183 2.53 -12.43 -13.39
C ALA A 183 2.92 -11.19 -14.19
N LEU A 184 2.22 -10.94 -15.30
CA LEU A 184 2.51 -9.85 -16.23
C LEU A 184 1.20 -9.17 -16.68
N HIS A 185 1.27 -7.84 -16.83
CA HIS A 185 0.25 -7.01 -17.49
C HIS A 185 -1.17 -7.18 -16.97
N ASN A 186 -1.38 -6.92 -15.70
CA ASN A 186 -2.70 -6.89 -15.11
C ASN A 186 -3.29 -5.46 -15.13
N PRO A 187 -4.60 -5.32 -15.43
CA PRO A 187 -5.28 -4.02 -15.33
C PRO A 187 -5.26 -3.50 -13.89
N PRO A 188 -5.49 -2.20 -13.67
CA PRO A 188 -5.61 -1.68 -12.32
C PRO A 188 -6.85 -2.30 -11.64
N PRO A 189 -6.77 -2.62 -10.34
CA PRO A 189 -7.94 -3.08 -9.60
C PRO A 189 -8.96 -1.95 -9.47
N ALA A 190 -10.23 -2.31 -9.32
CA ALA A 190 -11.30 -1.31 -9.14
C ALA A 190 -11.15 -0.50 -7.85
N THR A 191 -10.59 -1.13 -6.81
CA THR A 191 -10.31 -0.51 -5.51
C THR A 191 -9.00 -1.09 -4.94
N CYS A 192 -8.40 -0.37 -3.98
CA CYS A 192 -7.24 -0.86 -3.25
C CYS A 192 -7.62 -1.75 -2.04
N ARG A 193 -8.70 -2.50 -2.14
CA ARG A 193 -9.16 -3.43 -1.11
C ARG A 193 -9.01 -4.86 -1.58
N TYR A 194 -8.53 -5.73 -0.70
CA TYR A 194 -8.46 -7.16 -0.95
C TYR A 194 -9.72 -7.84 -0.40
N GLY A 195 -10.38 -8.67 -1.21
CA GLY A 195 -11.41 -9.60 -0.72
C GLY A 195 -12.74 -8.92 -0.36
N ASN A 196 -13.34 -8.18 -1.26
CA ASN A 196 -14.77 -7.86 -1.21
C ASN A 196 -15.56 -8.84 -2.05
#